data_b658e0bd8c7d44b4c0262c610121b999
#
_entry.id   b658e0bd8c7d44b4c0262c610121b999
#
_cell.length_a   1.000
_cell.length_b   1.000
_cell.length_c   1.000
_cell.angle_alpha   90.00
_cell.angle_beta   90.00
_cell.angle_gamma   90.00
#
_symmetry.space_group_name_H-M   'P 1'
#
loop_
_entity.id
_entity.type
_entity.pdbx_description
1 polymer ?
#
loop_
_entity_poly.entity_id
_entity_poly.type
_entity_poly.pdbx_seq_one_letter_code
_entity_poly.pdbx_strand_id
1 'polypeptide(L)'
;MSKHENIKQVFEERVEKETYTMLCFEENSKNSMIISSKENFKYDNVCQDLKTSDTLFIFDDHIDFIEFKDVNSSKLSEQKKNKEFIRQLRLKVVESYITFYNFLNENSYLISKDEVSDLNLNYFFVFNKEKFIDKPI
;
A
#
# COMPACT_ATOMS: atom_id res chain seq x y z
N MET A 1 -5.03 -22.74 11.19
CA MET A 1 -5.09 -21.39 10.58
C MET A 1 -4.42 -21.39 9.19
N SER A 2 -4.97 -20.62 8.26
CA SER A 2 -4.38 -20.45 6.94
C SER A 2 -3.05 -19.68 7.04
N LYS A 3 -2.25 -19.73 5.97
CA LYS A 3 -1.02 -18.91 5.87
C LYS A 3 -1.33 -17.43 6.01
N HIS A 4 -2.41 -16.97 5.38
CA HIS A 4 -2.83 -15.56 5.43
C HIS A 4 -3.21 -15.13 6.85
N GLU A 5 -3.94 -15.96 7.58
CA GLU A 5 -4.29 -15.68 8.97
C GLU A 5 -3.05 -15.60 9.86
N ASN A 6 -2.09 -16.50 9.67
CA ASN A 6 -0.83 -16.48 10.41
C ASN A 6 0.00 -15.22 10.11
N ILE A 7 0.06 -14.82 8.86
CA ILE A 7 0.73 -13.59 8.44
C ILE A 7 0.04 -12.36 9.05
N LYS A 8 -1.28 -12.33 9.00
CA LYS A 8 -2.06 -11.25 9.61
C LYS A 8 -1.76 -11.12 11.10
N GLN A 9 -1.62 -12.24 11.80
CA GLN A 9 -1.28 -12.24 13.21
C GLN A 9 0.11 -11.62 13.46
N VAL A 10 1.10 -11.92 12.62
CA VAL A 10 2.43 -11.28 12.71
C VAL A 10 2.31 -9.77 12.59
N PHE A 11 1.52 -9.29 11.64
CA PHE A 11 1.28 -7.86 11.45
C PHE A 11 0.55 -7.25 12.65
N GLU A 12 -0.47 -7.91 13.18
CA GLU A 12 -1.20 -7.43 14.36
C GLU A 12 -0.29 -7.26 15.58
N GLU A 13 0.70 -8.11 15.72
CA GLU A 13 1.64 -8.07 16.85
C GLU A 13 2.78 -7.07 16.66
N ARG A 14 3.18 -6.77 15.43
CA ARG A 14 4.44 -6.08 15.14
C ARG A 14 4.32 -4.75 14.44
N VAL A 15 3.21 -4.49 13.74
CA VAL A 15 3.06 -3.28 12.93
C VAL A 15 2.04 -2.35 13.57
N GLU A 16 2.41 -1.08 13.68
CA GLU A 16 1.53 -0.03 14.15
C GLU A 16 0.35 0.17 13.20
N LYS A 17 -0.77 0.61 13.77
CA LYS A 17 -1.95 1.00 13.01
C LYS A 17 -2.11 2.51 13.03
N GLU A 18 -2.71 3.02 11.97
CA GLU A 18 -3.01 4.44 11.82
C GLU A 18 -4.41 4.58 11.22
N THR A 19 -5.08 5.70 11.47
CA THR A 19 -6.37 5.99 10.84
C THR A 19 -6.21 6.14 9.33
N TYR A 20 -7.26 5.85 8.56
CA TYR A 20 -7.23 6.08 7.11
C TYR A 20 -7.02 7.55 6.77
N THR A 21 -7.53 8.47 7.58
CA THR A 21 -7.27 9.89 7.41
C THR A 21 -5.77 10.19 7.39
N MET A 22 -5.01 9.59 8.30
CA MET A 22 -3.56 9.80 8.38
C MET A 22 -2.78 8.97 7.35
N LEU A 23 -3.24 7.75 7.05
CA LEU A 23 -2.60 6.89 6.04
C LEU A 23 -2.60 7.52 4.65
N CYS A 24 -3.64 8.28 4.32
CA CYS A 24 -3.77 8.94 3.02
C CYS A 24 -3.42 10.44 3.05
N PHE A 25 -2.88 10.93 4.15
CA PHE A 25 -2.51 12.34 4.29
C PHE A 25 -1.38 12.70 3.32
N GLU A 26 -1.60 13.76 2.54
CA GLU A 26 -0.63 14.30 1.60
C GLU A 26 -0.03 15.59 2.15
N GLU A 27 1.27 15.60 2.41
CA GLU A 27 1.95 16.76 2.98
C GLU A 27 1.95 17.97 2.04
N ASN A 28 2.09 17.75 0.76
CA ASN A 28 2.13 18.84 -0.23
C ASN A 28 0.81 19.62 -0.31
N SER A 29 -0.31 18.91 -0.28
CA SER A 29 -1.65 19.52 -0.31
C SER A 29 -2.22 19.75 1.09
N LYS A 30 -1.59 19.18 2.12
CA LYS A 30 -2.06 19.15 3.52
C LYS A 30 -3.51 18.69 3.63
N ASN A 31 -3.83 17.64 2.90
CA ASN A 31 -5.18 17.13 2.76
C ASN A 31 -5.21 15.61 2.81
N SER A 32 -6.36 15.07 3.20
CA SER A 32 -6.62 13.63 3.17
C SER A 32 -7.83 13.36 2.29
N MET A 33 -7.71 12.43 1.36
CA MET A 33 -8.80 12.05 0.47
C MET A 33 -9.86 11.20 1.17
N ILE A 34 -9.55 10.61 2.33
CA ILE A 34 -10.45 9.80 3.14
C ILE A 34 -10.47 10.35 4.56
N ILE A 35 -11.65 10.60 5.08
CA ILE A 35 -11.86 10.98 6.48
C ILE A 35 -12.52 9.81 7.19
N SER A 36 -11.77 9.14 8.04
CA SER A 36 -12.24 7.93 8.72
C SER A 36 -11.41 7.65 9.96
N SER A 37 -12.07 7.30 11.05
CA SER A 37 -11.43 6.88 12.28
C SER A 37 -11.04 5.39 12.27
N LYS A 38 -11.43 4.64 11.24
CA LYS A 38 -11.00 3.25 11.08
C LYS A 38 -9.50 3.20 10.84
N GLU A 39 -8.87 2.14 11.33
CA GLU A 39 -7.43 2.00 11.32
C GLU A 39 -7.00 0.80 10.47
N ASN A 40 -5.78 0.88 9.97
CA ASN A 40 -5.11 -0.25 9.32
C ASN A 40 -3.60 -0.10 9.51
N PHE A 41 -2.85 -1.11 9.07
CA PHE A 41 -1.42 -1.16 9.26
C PHE A 41 -0.68 -0.02 8.56
N LYS A 42 0.20 0.64 9.29
CA LYS A 42 1.09 1.68 8.75
C LYS A 42 2.30 1.01 8.08
N TYR A 43 2.08 0.52 6.89
CA TYR A 43 3.09 -0.29 6.20
C TYR A 43 4.30 0.52 5.74
N ASP A 44 4.13 1.79 5.43
CA ASP A 44 5.23 2.68 5.04
C ASP A 44 6.24 2.92 6.16
N ASN A 45 5.92 2.50 7.39
CA ASN A 45 6.81 2.60 8.54
C ASN A 45 7.61 1.32 8.82
N VAL A 46 7.37 0.24 8.08
CA VAL A 46 8.00 -1.05 8.31
C VAL A 46 9.47 -1.06 7.87
N CYS A 47 9.78 -0.39 6.77
CA CYS A 47 11.15 -0.22 6.31
C CYS A 47 11.35 1.20 5.78
N GLN A 48 12.26 1.95 6.42
CA GLN A 48 12.51 3.35 6.05
C GLN A 48 13.39 3.50 4.80
N ASP A 49 14.18 2.47 4.46
CA ASP A 49 15.11 2.52 3.34
C ASP A 49 14.46 2.18 2.00
N LEU A 50 13.29 1.59 2.03
CA LEU A 50 12.55 1.19 0.83
C LEU A 50 11.22 1.93 0.73
N LYS A 51 10.80 2.17 -0.51
CA LYS A 51 9.51 2.79 -0.79
C LYS A 51 8.41 1.72 -0.77
N THR A 52 7.49 1.84 0.17
CA THR A 52 6.41 0.88 0.33
C THR A 52 5.06 1.53 0.13
N SER A 53 4.02 0.71 -0.03
CA SER A 53 2.63 1.19 -0.04
C SER A 53 2.28 1.83 1.32
N ASP A 54 1.24 2.64 1.35
CA ASP A 54 0.78 3.30 2.58
C ASP A 54 0.24 2.31 3.59
N THR A 55 -0.50 1.32 3.11
CA THR A 55 -1.08 0.28 3.95
C THR A 55 -1.24 -1.02 3.16
N LEU A 56 -1.71 -2.05 3.82
CA LEU A 56 -2.09 -3.29 3.16
C LEU A 56 -3.27 -3.95 3.89
N PHE A 57 -4.08 -4.69 3.14
CA PHE A 57 -5.14 -5.53 3.67
C PHE A 57 -4.74 -6.99 3.56
N ILE A 58 -4.84 -7.74 4.65
CA ILE A 58 -4.59 -9.17 4.67
C ILE A 58 -5.92 -9.89 4.82
N PHE A 59 -6.38 -10.50 3.72
CA PHE A 59 -7.61 -11.31 3.69
C PHE A 59 -7.25 -12.78 3.84
N ASP A 60 -8.24 -13.65 3.87
CA ASP A 60 -8.03 -15.08 4.09
C ASP A 60 -7.32 -15.78 2.92
N ASP A 61 -7.43 -15.22 1.71
CA ASP A 61 -6.94 -15.84 0.48
C ASP A 61 -6.08 -14.91 -0.40
N HIS A 62 -5.89 -13.65 -0.01
CA HIS A 62 -5.09 -12.69 -0.77
C HIS A 62 -4.64 -11.53 0.09
N ILE A 63 -3.68 -10.75 -0.42
CA ILE A 63 -3.16 -9.56 0.24
C ILE A 63 -3.15 -8.42 -0.76
N ASP A 64 -3.73 -7.28 -0.38
CA ASP A 64 -3.79 -6.08 -1.21
C ASP A 64 -2.94 -4.98 -0.61
N PHE A 65 -1.91 -4.56 -1.34
CA PHE A 65 -1.11 -3.40 -1.00
C PHE A 65 -1.80 -2.15 -1.57
N ILE A 66 -1.96 -1.12 -0.76
CA ILE A 66 -2.72 0.08 -1.12
C ILE A 66 -1.83 1.32 -1.01
N GLU A 67 -1.71 2.04 -2.10
CA GLU A 67 -1.07 3.35 -2.17
C GLU A 67 -2.12 4.41 -2.51
N PHE A 68 -2.21 5.46 -1.70
CA PHE A 68 -3.13 6.56 -1.93
C PHE A 68 -2.43 7.66 -2.74
N LYS A 69 -3.08 8.14 -3.80
CA LYS A 69 -2.59 9.21 -4.66
C LYS A 69 -3.65 10.29 -4.83
N ASP A 70 -3.38 11.47 -4.30
CA ASP A 70 -4.27 12.62 -4.44
C ASP A 70 -3.98 13.36 -5.76
N VAL A 71 -4.40 12.74 -6.87
CA VAL A 71 -4.28 13.32 -8.21
C VAL A 71 -5.62 13.27 -8.92
N ASN A 72 -5.93 14.31 -9.70
CA ASN A 72 -7.13 14.30 -10.53
C ASN A 72 -6.88 13.58 -11.88
N SER A 73 -7.94 13.35 -12.64
CA SER A 73 -7.85 12.61 -13.91
C SER A 73 -6.94 13.28 -14.95
N SER A 74 -6.89 14.62 -14.99
CA SER A 74 -5.99 15.35 -15.91
C SER A 74 -4.54 15.12 -15.56
N LYS A 75 -4.19 15.29 -14.28
CA LYS A 75 -2.83 15.05 -13.80
C LYS A 75 -2.43 13.60 -13.96
N LEU A 76 -3.33 12.67 -13.73
CA LEU A 76 -3.07 11.26 -13.93
C LEU A 76 -2.74 10.95 -15.39
N SER A 77 -3.48 11.54 -16.35
CA SER A 77 -3.22 11.37 -17.76
C SER A 77 -1.86 11.91 -18.18
N GLU A 78 -1.44 13.07 -17.65
CA GLU A 78 -0.12 13.62 -17.86
C GLU A 78 0.97 12.74 -17.27
N GLN A 79 0.78 12.29 -16.04
CA GLN A 79 1.76 11.47 -15.33
C GLN A 79 1.94 10.08 -15.96
N LYS A 80 0.87 9.49 -16.51
CA LYS A 80 0.97 8.22 -17.25
C LYS A 80 1.90 8.31 -18.45
N LYS A 81 2.05 9.50 -19.05
CA LYS A 81 3.00 9.75 -20.15
C LYS A 81 4.43 9.98 -19.65
N ASN A 82 4.59 10.24 -18.36
CA ASN A 82 5.89 10.47 -17.76
C ASN A 82 6.54 9.15 -17.37
N LYS A 83 7.63 8.80 -18.05
CA LYS A 83 8.36 7.56 -17.78
C LYS A 83 8.90 7.46 -16.37
N GLU A 84 9.31 8.57 -15.77
CA GLU A 84 9.82 8.59 -14.40
C GLU A 84 8.71 8.29 -13.39
N PHE A 85 7.52 8.83 -13.58
CA PHE A 85 6.38 8.55 -12.74
C PHE A 85 6.04 7.04 -12.75
N ILE A 86 5.96 6.45 -13.95
CA ILE A 86 5.71 5.01 -14.10
C ILE A 86 6.81 4.18 -13.44
N ARG A 87 8.07 4.59 -13.59
CA ARG A 87 9.20 3.91 -12.96
C ARG A 87 9.08 3.94 -11.44
N GLN A 88 8.72 5.08 -10.86
CA GLN A 88 8.53 5.21 -9.41
C GLN A 88 7.38 4.33 -8.90
N LEU A 89 6.28 4.23 -9.64
CA LEU A 89 5.18 3.32 -9.29
C LEU A 89 5.64 1.86 -9.28
N ARG A 90 6.37 1.46 -10.30
CA ARG A 90 6.92 0.09 -10.38
C ARG A 90 7.88 -0.22 -9.24
N LEU A 91 8.73 0.74 -8.88
CA LEU A 91 9.64 0.60 -7.75
C LEU A 91 8.87 0.38 -6.44
N LYS A 92 7.81 1.12 -6.21
CA LYS A 92 6.98 0.96 -5.00
C LYS A 92 6.38 -0.45 -4.92
N VAL A 93 5.93 -1.00 -6.03
CA VAL A 93 5.41 -2.37 -6.07
C VAL A 93 6.50 -3.36 -5.66
N VAL A 94 7.66 -3.30 -6.31
CA VAL A 94 8.78 -4.21 -6.06
C VAL A 94 9.28 -4.08 -4.62
N GLU A 95 9.51 -2.85 -4.16
CA GLU A 95 10.01 -2.60 -2.82
C GLU A 95 9.01 -2.97 -1.73
N SER A 96 7.70 -2.83 -1.99
CA SER A 96 6.67 -3.30 -1.07
C SER A 96 6.72 -4.82 -0.90
N TYR A 97 6.96 -5.55 -1.97
CA TYR A 97 7.05 -7.02 -1.94
C TYR A 97 8.33 -7.50 -1.28
N ILE A 98 9.46 -6.83 -1.55
CA ILE A 98 10.75 -7.11 -0.89
C ILE A 98 10.62 -6.87 0.62
N THR A 99 10.04 -5.75 1.01
CA THR A 99 9.83 -5.40 2.42
C THR A 99 8.95 -6.46 3.11
N PHE A 100 7.90 -6.90 2.44
CA PHE A 100 7.01 -7.93 2.96
C PHE A 100 7.75 -9.23 3.25
N TYR A 101 8.53 -9.71 2.29
CA TYR A 101 9.36 -10.91 2.45
C TYR A 101 10.34 -10.75 3.61
N ASN A 102 11.08 -9.66 3.64
CA ASN A 102 12.09 -9.41 4.68
C ASN A 102 11.44 -9.29 6.06
N PHE A 103 10.34 -8.56 6.16
CA PHE A 103 9.64 -8.35 7.43
C PHE A 103 9.18 -9.68 8.04
N LEU A 104 8.58 -10.55 7.26
CA LEU A 104 8.12 -11.85 7.75
C LEU A 104 9.28 -12.69 8.27
N ASN A 105 10.36 -12.79 7.52
CA ASN A 105 11.52 -13.60 7.93
C ASN A 105 12.23 -12.99 9.15
N GLU A 106 12.33 -11.67 9.24
CA GLU A 106 12.89 -10.98 10.39
C GLU A 106 12.04 -11.14 11.66
N ASN A 107 10.75 -11.38 11.51
CA ASN A 107 9.82 -11.59 12.62
C ASN A 107 9.50 -13.07 12.84
N SER A 108 10.42 -13.95 12.46
CA SER A 108 10.36 -15.39 12.70
C SER A 108 9.27 -16.15 11.96
N TYR A 109 8.64 -15.51 10.99
CA TYR A 109 7.75 -16.21 10.05
C TYR A 109 8.56 -16.58 8.82
N LEU A 110 9.18 -17.77 8.84
CA LEU A 110 10.08 -18.21 7.79
C LEU A 110 9.29 -18.56 6.53
N ILE A 111 9.57 -17.84 5.47
CA ILE A 111 8.89 -17.99 4.19
C ILE A 111 9.92 -17.82 3.06
N SER A 112 9.80 -18.65 2.02
CA SER A 112 10.63 -18.52 0.82
C SER A 112 10.02 -17.51 -0.15
N LYS A 113 10.81 -17.06 -1.13
CA LYS A 113 10.34 -16.18 -2.19
C LYS A 113 9.24 -16.82 -3.02
N ASP A 114 9.35 -18.13 -3.29
CA ASP A 114 8.34 -18.88 -4.02
C ASP A 114 7.02 -18.95 -3.24
N GLU A 115 7.09 -19.15 -1.93
CA GLU A 115 5.91 -19.14 -1.08
C GLU A 115 5.25 -17.76 -1.03
N VAL A 116 6.03 -16.68 -1.05
CA VAL A 116 5.48 -15.32 -1.12
C VAL A 116 4.70 -15.13 -2.42
N SER A 117 5.23 -15.59 -3.54
CA SER A 117 4.55 -15.46 -4.82
C SER A 117 3.24 -16.25 -4.89
N ASP A 118 3.09 -17.28 -4.06
CA ASP A 118 1.87 -18.09 -3.98
C ASP A 118 0.78 -17.47 -3.06
N LEU A 119 1.07 -16.36 -2.41
CA LEU A 119 0.14 -15.72 -1.47
C LEU A 119 -0.96 -14.89 -2.13
N ASN A 120 -0.96 -14.78 -3.44
CA ASN A 120 -1.90 -13.95 -4.18
C ASN A 120 -1.81 -12.47 -3.75
N LEU A 121 -0.71 -11.83 -4.14
CA LEU A 121 -0.44 -10.43 -3.82
C LEU A 121 -0.95 -9.52 -4.94
N ASN A 122 -1.62 -8.45 -4.56
CA ASN A 122 -2.11 -7.42 -5.49
C ASN A 122 -1.63 -6.05 -5.03
N TYR A 123 -1.51 -5.11 -5.95
CA TYR A 123 -1.12 -3.75 -5.64
C TYR A 123 -2.09 -2.77 -6.30
N PHE A 124 -2.65 -1.86 -5.51
CA PHE A 124 -3.64 -0.90 -5.97
C PHE A 124 -3.20 0.54 -5.69
N PHE A 125 -3.41 1.41 -6.67
CA PHE A 125 -3.34 2.85 -6.49
C PHE A 125 -4.77 3.38 -6.35
N VAL A 126 -5.03 4.08 -5.24
CA VAL A 126 -6.34 4.66 -4.95
C VAL A 126 -6.26 6.17 -5.17
N PHE A 127 -7.07 6.68 -6.12
CA PHE A 127 -7.09 8.07 -6.51
C PHE A 127 -8.31 8.79 -5.93
N ASN A 128 -8.21 10.11 -5.81
CA ASN A 128 -9.31 10.93 -5.35
C ASN A 128 -10.44 10.97 -6.39
N LYS A 129 -11.52 10.26 -6.09
CA LYS A 129 -12.65 10.06 -7.01
C LYS A 129 -13.37 11.36 -7.35
N GLU A 130 -13.47 12.30 -6.41
CA GLU A 130 -14.16 13.58 -6.65
C GLU A 130 -13.51 14.37 -7.76
N LYS A 131 -12.17 14.36 -7.84
CA LYS A 131 -11.43 15.04 -8.90
C LYS A 131 -11.63 14.40 -10.28
N PHE A 132 -12.12 13.16 -10.34
CA PHE A 132 -12.47 12.50 -11.59
C PHE A 132 -13.90 12.81 -12.05
N ILE A 133 -14.80 13.12 -11.11
CA ILE A 133 -16.23 13.32 -11.36
C ILE A 133 -16.56 14.76 -11.74
N ASP A 134 -15.81 15.74 -11.21
CA ASP A 134 -16.10 17.18 -11.37
C ASP A 134 -15.83 17.76 -12.75
N LYS A 135 -15.62 16.93 -13.76
CA LYS A 135 -15.49 17.41 -15.12
C LYS A 135 -16.85 17.32 -15.79
N PRO A 136 -17.48 18.47 -16.09
CA PRO A 136 -18.70 18.45 -16.87
C PRO A 136 -18.40 17.80 -18.23
N ILE A 137 -19.22 16.87 -18.53
CA ILE A 137 -19.17 16.17 -19.79
C ILE A 137 -19.72 17.05 -20.90
#